data_ff87cec179132a51e68a01831f02b528
#
_entry.id   ff87cec179132a51e68a01831f02b528
#
_cell.length_a   1.000
_cell.length_b   1.000
_cell.length_c   1.000
_cell.angle_alpha   90.00
_cell.angle_beta   90.00
_cell.angle_gamma   90.00
#
_symmetry.space_group_name_H-M   'P 1'
#
loop_
_entity.id
_entity.type
_entity.pdbx_description
1 polymer ?
#
loop_
_entity_poly.entity_id
_entity_poly.type
_entity_poly.pdbx_seq_one_letter_code
_entity_poly.pdbx_strand_id
1 'polypeptide(L)'
;MEKKKLFKGVYNWTFFTILVAVIIVLNIIGAYLYARFDVTEDKRYSLAEGTIEYLSNKENFSDRISIKIYLQGKLPAEIQRFRNAIEDKLKEFKGYAGSRIEYTFIDPMEGTESDQQYLFETIYNKGRGIMPMGLMYMKDGSQSQLLLWPGAEIDYRGTTVNHIQFLPGTPEGRFYTLNEHFENQLQNSINNLEYMLISAIRRSTQEKKPRVAFLQGHGELSYAQTLRVRSLIDPYYNVGDITINDSINALDNVEGLVIARPTQPFSDKDKYVIDQFVMRGGRLMCFVDKLYLPEDTLNRKGVSHTTRYNLELDRMLYDYGIKVNDNYVMDVRCAPKAVPTSKEGLIPWFFWIRSTQTPHPIARNLDPVLLKYASEIQFVGNSNNVMTPILTSSTNSTTTGLAPMVSLGIPMSYGKNPRLAADPMDEDNRLCLAGLVEGSFVSHFKNRIVDAFAKNPQSKYKEKSTKEGKVLVVGNGRFIENRYDSIMGRDGNYIYRSTAFNELKIDQTLAQMPGMQPLVYGNQEFFQNIVDYMMGDNSVLDLRSKQIDIHAIDKDKVKEEAGFYKVLNMVLPGSLILIFALLMTFLRKRKYTRNK
;
A
#
# COMPACT_ATOMS: atom_id res chain seq x y z
N MET A 1 -59.02 8.15 53.71
CA MET A 1 -58.56 7.32 52.56
C MET A 1 -58.04 8.16 51.39
N GLU A 2 -58.59 9.33 51.11
CA GLU A 2 -58.16 10.18 49.97
C GLU A 2 -56.75 10.75 50.05
N LYS A 3 -56.26 11.21 51.25
CA LYS A 3 -54.91 11.71 51.40
C LYS A 3 -53.81 10.68 51.07
N LYS A 4 -54.03 9.37 51.32
CA LYS A 4 -53.09 8.30 50.96
C LYS A 4 -53.01 8.02 49.44
N LYS A 5 -54.11 8.26 48.68
CA LYS A 5 -54.16 8.12 47.21
C LYS A 5 -53.45 9.29 46.55
N LEU A 6 -53.59 10.52 47.05
CA LEU A 6 -52.90 11.71 46.53
C LEU A 6 -51.38 11.60 46.73
N PHE A 7 -50.91 11.16 47.91
CA PHE A 7 -49.50 10.96 48.17
C PHE A 7 -48.86 9.87 47.27
N LYS A 8 -49.58 8.78 46.98
CA LYS A 8 -49.10 7.77 46.03
C LYS A 8 -49.04 8.28 44.60
N GLY A 9 -49.99 9.15 44.19
CA GLY A 9 -49.98 9.76 42.85
C GLY A 9 -48.79 10.73 42.69
N VAL A 10 -48.57 11.60 43.65
CA VAL A 10 -47.44 12.56 43.64
C VAL A 10 -46.10 11.81 43.67
N TYR A 11 -45.96 10.76 44.47
CA TYR A 11 -44.71 9.96 44.51
C TYR A 11 -44.43 9.22 43.19
N ASN A 12 -45.47 8.73 42.51
CA ASN A 12 -45.31 8.10 41.20
C ASN A 12 -44.91 9.13 40.12
N TRP A 13 -45.47 10.34 40.15
CA TRP A 13 -45.12 11.40 39.22
C TRP A 13 -43.70 11.94 39.45
N THR A 14 -43.29 12.15 40.70
CA THR A 14 -41.93 12.56 41.04
C THR A 14 -40.91 11.50 40.63
N PHE A 15 -41.21 10.21 40.86
CA PHE A 15 -40.35 9.12 40.41
C PHE A 15 -40.24 9.07 38.90
N PHE A 16 -41.36 9.26 38.18
CA PHE A 16 -41.35 9.32 36.71
C PHE A 16 -40.54 10.50 36.18
N THR A 17 -40.68 11.68 36.79
CA THR A 17 -39.91 12.89 36.39
C THR A 17 -38.41 12.70 36.63
N ILE A 18 -38.00 12.10 37.74
CA ILE A 18 -36.60 11.78 38.03
C ILE A 18 -36.10 10.75 37.02
N LEU A 19 -36.84 9.72 36.68
CA LEU A 19 -36.44 8.72 35.68
C LEU A 19 -36.21 9.36 34.31
N VAL A 20 -37.11 10.23 33.86
CA VAL A 20 -36.97 10.98 32.61
C VAL A 20 -35.76 11.90 32.65
N ALA A 21 -35.53 12.60 33.74
CA ALA A 21 -34.34 13.44 33.93
C ALA A 21 -33.04 12.63 33.87
N VAL A 22 -33.00 11.45 34.50
CA VAL A 22 -31.84 10.53 34.43
C VAL A 22 -31.62 10.05 33.00
N ILE A 23 -32.67 9.68 32.25
CA ILE A 23 -32.56 9.27 30.85
C ILE A 23 -32.01 10.44 29.99
N ILE A 24 -32.50 11.67 30.20
CA ILE A 24 -31.98 12.84 29.48
C ILE A 24 -30.52 13.08 29.81
N VAL A 25 -30.14 13.03 31.08
CA VAL A 25 -28.72 13.21 31.51
C VAL A 25 -27.84 12.09 30.94
N LEU A 26 -28.28 10.84 30.96
CA LEU A 26 -27.56 9.73 30.33
C LEU A 26 -27.41 9.90 28.81
N ASN A 27 -28.43 10.42 28.12
CA ASN A 27 -28.32 10.74 26.69
C ASN A 27 -27.33 11.90 26.44
N ILE A 28 -27.36 12.94 27.27
CA ILE A 28 -26.39 14.05 27.18
C ILE A 28 -24.97 13.53 27.44
N ILE A 29 -24.78 12.76 28.50
CA ILE A 29 -23.47 12.16 28.82
C ILE A 29 -23.04 11.23 27.69
N GLY A 30 -23.95 10.41 27.14
CA GLY A 30 -23.67 9.52 25.99
C GLY A 30 -23.30 10.28 24.72
N ALA A 31 -23.87 11.47 24.51
CA ALA A 31 -23.50 12.33 23.39
C ALA A 31 -22.09 12.97 23.54
N TYR A 32 -21.66 13.22 24.79
CA TYR A 32 -20.31 13.73 25.09
C TYR A 32 -19.24 12.62 25.22
N LEU A 33 -19.63 11.44 25.72
CA LEU A 33 -18.78 10.26 25.86
C LEU A 33 -18.94 9.34 24.64
N TYR A 34 -18.79 9.88 23.43
CA TYR A 34 -18.87 9.07 22.21
C TYR A 34 -17.67 8.14 22.14
N ALA A 35 -17.82 6.93 22.66
CA ALA A 35 -16.86 5.86 22.47
C ALA A 35 -17.42 4.89 21.42
N ARG A 36 -16.77 4.83 20.27
CA ARG A 36 -17.11 3.89 19.20
C ARG A 36 -16.32 2.60 19.43
N PHE A 37 -17.03 1.51 19.72
CA PHE A 37 -16.42 0.20 19.80
C PHE A 37 -16.63 -0.51 18.46
N ASP A 38 -15.53 -0.76 17.77
CA ASP A 38 -15.55 -1.55 16.56
C ASP A 38 -15.55 -3.04 16.94
N VAL A 39 -16.69 -3.70 16.72
CA VAL A 39 -16.89 -5.12 17.00
C VAL A 39 -16.62 -6.00 15.77
N THR A 40 -16.15 -5.41 14.67
CA THR A 40 -15.78 -6.17 13.47
C THR A 40 -14.42 -6.84 13.67
N GLU A 41 -14.26 -8.06 13.19
CA GLU A 41 -13.03 -8.85 13.31
C GLU A 41 -11.84 -8.14 12.64
N ASP A 42 -12.09 -7.48 11.50
CA ASP A 42 -11.10 -6.73 10.72
C ASP A 42 -10.95 -5.26 11.15
N LYS A 43 -11.60 -4.83 12.24
CA LYS A 43 -11.58 -3.45 12.78
C LYS A 43 -11.77 -2.38 11.67
N ARG A 44 -12.67 -2.65 10.71
CA ARG A 44 -12.88 -1.79 9.52
C ARG A 44 -13.39 -0.40 9.84
N TYR A 45 -14.05 -0.22 10.97
CA TYR A 45 -14.64 1.04 11.41
C TYR A 45 -13.77 1.80 12.42
N SER A 46 -12.58 1.32 12.75
CA SER A 46 -11.60 2.02 13.57
C SER A 46 -10.38 2.43 12.73
N LEU A 47 -9.69 3.50 13.16
CA LEU A 47 -8.44 3.91 12.53
C LEU A 47 -7.34 2.87 12.83
N ALA A 48 -6.41 2.72 11.89
CA ALA A 48 -5.23 1.90 12.11
C ALA A 48 -4.33 2.51 13.21
N GLU A 49 -3.61 1.64 13.93
CA GLU A 49 -2.76 2.07 15.05
C GLU A 49 -1.72 3.12 14.63
N GLY A 50 -1.09 2.95 13.47
CA GLY A 50 -0.15 3.93 12.92
C GLY A 50 -0.78 5.30 12.62
N THR A 51 -2.05 5.35 12.17
CA THR A 51 -2.79 6.60 12.00
C THR A 51 -3.05 7.26 13.35
N ILE A 52 -3.49 6.49 14.34
CA ILE A 52 -3.77 7.00 15.69
C ILE A 52 -2.49 7.55 16.31
N GLU A 53 -1.39 6.81 16.23
CA GLU A 53 -0.09 7.25 16.73
C GLU A 53 0.35 8.56 16.06
N TYR A 54 0.26 8.63 14.73
CA TYR A 54 0.65 9.82 13.98
C TYR A 54 -0.17 11.06 14.36
N LEU A 55 -1.51 10.92 14.44
CA LEU A 55 -2.43 12.01 14.76
C LEU A 55 -2.33 12.46 16.22
N SER A 56 -2.06 11.54 17.13
CA SER A 56 -1.97 11.82 18.57
C SER A 56 -0.65 12.51 18.95
N ASN A 57 0.43 12.20 18.25
CA ASN A 57 1.75 12.75 18.55
C ASN A 57 1.86 14.20 18.05
N LYS A 58 2.10 15.12 19.01
CA LYS A 58 2.25 16.55 18.72
C LYS A 58 3.57 16.90 18.04
N GLU A 59 4.56 16.03 18.08
CA GLU A 59 5.83 16.21 17.41
C GLU A 59 5.70 16.10 15.89
N ASN A 60 4.72 15.33 15.40
CA ASN A 60 4.49 15.17 13.96
C ASN A 60 3.93 16.45 13.32
N PHE A 61 3.09 17.19 14.05
CA PHE A 61 2.61 18.53 13.68
C PHE A 61 2.06 19.27 14.90
N SER A 62 2.50 20.49 15.09
CA SER A 62 2.13 21.36 16.20
C SER A 62 1.03 22.36 15.85
N ASP A 63 0.97 22.76 14.57
CA ASP A 63 0.04 23.77 14.08
C ASP A 63 -1.24 23.17 13.49
N ARG A 64 -2.19 24.04 13.15
CA ARG A 64 -3.46 23.62 12.57
C ARG A 64 -3.31 23.22 11.11
N ILE A 65 -4.00 22.15 10.77
CA ILE A 65 -4.22 21.69 9.39
C ILE A 65 -5.64 22.08 9.01
N SER A 66 -5.78 22.82 7.92
CA SER A 66 -7.07 23.17 7.32
C SER A 66 -7.34 22.29 6.11
N ILE A 67 -8.48 21.60 6.10
CA ILE A 67 -8.90 20.70 5.02
C ILE A 67 -10.18 21.27 4.40
N LYS A 68 -10.11 21.68 3.12
CA LYS A 68 -11.25 22.15 2.35
C LYS A 68 -11.70 21.07 1.38
N ILE A 69 -12.92 20.55 1.55
CA ILE A 69 -13.48 19.47 0.74
C ILE A 69 -14.49 20.05 -0.24
N TYR A 70 -14.28 19.81 -1.55
CA TYR A 70 -15.10 20.37 -2.62
C TYR A 70 -16.24 19.43 -3.06
N LEU A 71 -16.92 18.83 -2.06
CA LEU A 71 -18.04 17.91 -2.25
C LEU A 71 -19.24 18.37 -1.42
N GLN A 72 -19.81 19.52 -1.79
CA GLN A 72 -21.01 20.09 -1.20
C GLN A 72 -21.99 20.51 -2.30
N GLY A 73 -23.27 20.70 -1.98
CA GLY A 73 -24.30 21.13 -2.90
C GLY A 73 -25.39 20.08 -3.12
N LYS A 74 -26.07 20.13 -4.29
CA LYS A 74 -27.16 19.20 -4.65
C LYS A 74 -26.59 17.91 -5.25
N LEU A 75 -26.20 16.98 -4.38
CA LEU A 75 -25.54 15.73 -4.77
C LEU A 75 -26.55 14.57 -4.90
N PRO A 76 -26.39 13.63 -5.86
CA PRO A 76 -27.08 12.35 -5.87
C PRO A 76 -26.86 11.54 -4.59
N ALA A 77 -27.76 10.63 -4.26
CA ALA A 77 -27.72 9.87 -3.00
C ALA A 77 -26.40 9.11 -2.78
N GLU A 78 -25.83 8.55 -3.84
CA GLU A 78 -24.58 7.79 -3.82
C GLU A 78 -23.40 8.70 -3.49
N ILE A 79 -23.34 9.89 -4.11
CA ILE A 79 -22.30 10.89 -3.84
C ILE A 79 -22.49 11.51 -2.45
N GLN A 80 -23.75 11.69 -2.02
CA GLN A 80 -24.03 12.16 -0.65
C GLN A 80 -23.54 11.14 0.40
N ARG A 81 -23.71 9.82 0.16
CA ARG A 81 -23.16 8.78 1.03
C ARG A 81 -21.61 8.85 1.08
N PHE A 82 -21.00 9.06 -0.07
CA PHE A 82 -19.54 9.24 -0.16
C PHE A 82 -19.06 10.47 0.61
N ARG A 83 -19.71 11.61 0.42
CA ARG A 83 -19.45 12.85 1.18
C ARG A 83 -19.56 12.62 2.69
N ASN A 84 -20.62 11.91 3.13
CA ASN A 84 -20.81 11.60 4.55
C ASN A 84 -19.72 10.67 5.09
N ALA A 85 -19.26 9.69 4.30
CA ALA A 85 -18.13 8.82 4.69
C ALA A 85 -16.82 9.63 4.89
N ILE A 86 -16.57 10.62 4.05
CA ILE A 86 -15.43 11.54 4.22
C ILE A 86 -15.58 12.33 5.53
N GLU A 87 -16.76 12.88 5.78
CA GLU A 87 -17.04 13.65 7.01
C GLU A 87 -16.85 12.80 8.27
N ASP A 88 -17.36 11.57 8.27
CA ASP A 88 -17.22 10.65 9.40
C ASP A 88 -15.77 10.28 9.66
N LYS A 89 -15.00 10.05 8.60
CA LYS A 89 -13.56 9.78 8.73
C LYS A 89 -12.79 11.00 9.27
N LEU A 90 -13.13 12.20 8.83
CA LEU A 90 -12.54 13.44 9.35
C LEU A 90 -12.92 13.73 10.80
N LYS A 91 -14.13 13.36 11.24
CA LYS A 91 -14.53 13.40 12.66
C LYS A 91 -13.67 12.45 13.51
N GLU A 92 -13.38 11.25 13.01
CA GLU A 92 -12.47 10.31 13.67
C GLU A 92 -11.06 10.91 13.80
N PHE A 93 -10.50 11.45 12.72
CA PHE A 93 -9.19 12.12 12.71
C PHE A 93 -9.14 13.26 13.71
N LYS A 94 -10.18 14.11 13.73
CA LYS A 94 -10.30 15.21 14.70
C LYS A 94 -10.39 14.73 16.14
N GLY A 95 -10.98 13.54 16.38
CA GLY A 95 -11.06 12.91 17.69
C GLY A 95 -9.67 12.67 18.30
N TYR A 96 -8.70 12.24 17.51
CA TYR A 96 -7.32 11.98 17.95
C TYR A 96 -6.41 13.22 17.85
N ALA A 97 -6.55 14.03 16.80
CA ALA A 97 -5.75 15.22 16.60
C ALA A 97 -6.25 16.44 17.41
N GLY A 98 -7.49 16.40 17.89
CA GLY A 98 -8.12 17.52 18.61
C GLY A 98 -8.34 18.75 17.72
N SER A 99 -8.04 19.94 18.24
CA SER A 99 -8.17 21.21 17.53
C SER A 99 -7.12 21.43 16.42
N ARG A 100 -6.18 20.52 16.25
CA ARG A 100 -5.14 20.61 15.20
C ARG A 100 -5.66 20.28 13.80
N ILE A 101 -6.83 19.66 13.68
CA ILE A 101 -7.50 19.42 12.39
C ILE A 101 -8.81 20.20 12.35
N GLU A 102 -8.92 21.05 11.34
CA GLU A 102 -10.16 21.73 10.98
C GLU A 102 -10.53 21.38 9.54
N TYR A 103 -11.82 21.18 9.28
CA TYR A 103 -12.29 20.86 7.93
C TYR A 103 -13.59 21.59 7.61
N THR A 104 -13.74 21.94 6.34
CA THR A 104 -14.94 22.59 5.79
C THR A 104 -15.32 21.97 4.47
N PHE A 105 -16.64 21.84 4.23
CA PHE A 105 -17.17 21.45 2.92
C PHE A 105 -17.55 22.72 2.15
N ILE A 106 -17.13 22.78 0.90
CA ILE A 106 -17.35 23.91 0.01
C ILE A 106 -18.15 23.43 -1.20
N ASP A 107 -19.20 24.19 -1.55
CA ASP A 107 -19.92 24.01 -2.80
C ASP A 107 -19.24 24.83 -3.90
N PRO A 108 -18.58 24.19 -4.89
CA PRO A 108 -17.87 24.91 -5.96
C PRO A 108 -18.83 25.66 -6.91
N MET A 109 -20.12 25.37 -6.85
CA MET A 109 -21.13 25.97 -7.68
C MET A 109 -21.90 27.10 -6.97
N GLU A 110 -21.53 27.44 -5.72
CA GLU A 110 -22.10 28.54 -4.96
C GLU A 110 -21.44 29.86 -5.36
N GLY A 111 -22.24 30.95 -5.42
CA GLY A 111 -21.76 32.29 -5.74
C GLY A 111 -22.05 32.73 -7.18
N THR A 112 -21.39 33.81 -7.62
CA THR A 112 -21.51 34.34 -8.97
C THR A 112 -20.66 33.56 -9.98
N GLU A 113 -20.94 33.70 -11.29
CA GLU A 113 -20.12 33.06 -12.34
C GLU A 113 -18.62 33.41 -12.21
N SER A 114 -18.32 34.64 -11.80
CA SER A 114 -16.93 35.06 -11.57
C SER A 114 -16.29 34.35 -10.39
N ASP A 115 -17.05 34.10 -9.30
CA ASP A 115 -16.57 33.36 -8.13
C ASP A 115 -16.32 31.89 -8.48
N GLN A 116 -17.23 31.30 -9.23
CA GLN A 116 -17.10 29.91 -9.72
C GLN A 116 -15.90 29.76 -10.65
N GLN A 117 -15.68 30.70 -11.58
CA GLN A 117 -14.54 30.66 -12.47
C GLN A 117 -13.21 30.82 -11.72
N TYR A 118 -13.14 31.74 -10.77
CA TYR A 118 -11.96 31.93 -9.91
C TYR A 118 -11.66 30.67 -9.10
N LEU A 119 -12.70 30.07 -8.50
CA LEU A 119 -12.57 28.84 -7.74
C LEU A 119 -12.14 27.68 -8.63
N PHE A 120 -12.71 27.57 -9.84
CA PHE A 120 -12.30 26.58 -10.84
C PHE A 120 -10.81 26.70 -11.15
N GLU A 121 -10.34 27.88 -11.51
CA GLU A 121 -8.92 28.11 -11.83
C GLU A 121 -8.00 27.78 -10.65
N THR A 122 -8.44 28.11 -9.44
CA THR A 122 -7.67 27.86 -8.21
C THR A 122 -7.61 26.35 -7.88
N ILE A 123 -8.75 25.67 -7.87
CA ILE A 123 -8.84 24.24 -7.56
C ILE A 123 -8.14 23.39 -8.63
N TYR A 124 -8.38 23.69 -9.91
CA TYR A 124 -7.80 22.94 -11.01
C TYR A 124 -6.29 23.22 -11.16
N ASN A 125 -5.85 24.43 -10.83
CA ASN A 125 -4.44 24.85 -10.86
C ASN A 125 -3.69 24.33 -12.11
N LYS A 126 -4.25 24.59 -13.31
CA LYS A 126 -3.69 24.14 -14.59
C LYS A 126 -3.42 22.62 -14.68
N GLY A 127 -4.28 21.81 -14.10
CA GLY A 127 -4.16 20.34 -14.05
C GLY A 127 -3.23 19.80 -12.97
N ARG A 128 -2.74 20.64 -12.07
CA ARG A 128 -1.92 20.23 -10.90
C ARG A 128 -2.72 20.10 -9.62
N GLY A 129 -3.94 20.59 -9.61
CA GLY A 129 -4.87 20.53 -8.48
C GLY A 129 -5.86 19.37 -8.59
N ILE A 130 -7.09 19.64 -8.14
CA ILE A 130 -8.18 18.66 -8.18
C ILE A 130 -8.79 18.62 -9.59
N MET A 131 -8.85 17.42 -10.16
CA MET A 131 -9.45 17.19 -11.47
C MET A 131 -10.97 17.11 -11.36
N PRO A 132 -11.73 17.84 -12.18
CA PRO A 132 -13.17 17.73 -12.20
C PRO A 132 -13.64 16.39 -12.75
N MET A 133 -14.82 15.95 -12.34
CA MET A 133 -15.46 14.72 -12.77
C MET A 133 -16.89 15.01 -13.24
N GLY A 134 -17.18 14.72 -14.51
CA GLY A 134 -18.53 14.74 -15.03
C GLY A 134 -19.30 13.47 -14.67
N LEU A 135 -20.50 13.60 -14.14
CA LEU A 135 -21.39 12.50 -13.76
C LEU A 135 -22.74 12.63 -14.43
N MET A 136 -23.21 11.56 -15.07
CA MET A 136 -24.58 11.40 -15.58
C MET A 136 -25.38 10.50 -14.63
N TYR A 137 -26.57 10.94 -14.24
CA TYR A 137 -27.48 10.20 -13.36
C TYR A 137 -28.93 10.45 -13.71
N MET A 138 -29.82 9.55 -13.26
CA MET A 138 -31.25 9.71 -13.46
C MET A 138 -31.86 10.53 -12.32
N LYS A 139 -32.59 11.59 -12.64
CA LYS A 139 -33.35 12.40 -11.71
C LYS A 139 -34.77 12.55 -12.21
N ASP A 140 -35.73 12.15 -11.41
CA ASP A 140 -37.17 12.26 -11.71
C ASP A 140 -37.55 11.71 -13.11
N GLY A 141 -36.90 10.59 -13.52
CA GLY A 141 -37.11 9.96 -14.83
C GLY A 141 -36.44 10.62 -16.02
N SER A 142 -35.66 11.70 -15.80
CA SER A 142 -34.84 12.38 -16.82
C SER A 142 -33.34 12.23 -16.54
N GLN A 143 -32.54 12.22 -17.62
CA GLN A 143 -31.10 12.19 -17.51
C GLN A 143 -30.57 13.59 -17.14
N SER A 144 -29.82 13.67 -16.06
CA SER A 144 -29.19 14.88 -15.55
C SER A 144 -27.68 14.75 -15.56
N GLN A 145 -26.99 15.88 -15.72
CA GLN A 145 -25.52 15.95 -15.67
C GLN A 145 -25.09 16.80 -14.48
N LEU A 146 -24.00 16.42 -13.85
CA LEU A 146 -23.41 17.12 -12.73
C LEU A 146 -21.89 17.17 -12.89
N LEU A 147 -21.30 18.34 -12.68
CA LEU A 147 -19.85 18.49 -12.55
C LEU A 147 -19.48 18.44 -11.06
N LEU A 148 -18.64 17.51 -10.70
CA LEU A 148 -18.15 17.30 -9.34
C LEU A 148 -16.68 17.67 -9.23
N TRP A 149 -16.27 18.05 -8.03
CA TRP A 149 -14.88 18.25 -7.65
C TRP A 149 -14.52 17.27 -6.52
N PRO A 150 -14.28 15.98 -6.86
CA PRO A 150 -14.15 14.94 -5.85
C PRO A 150 -12.76 14.95 -5.23
N GLY A 151 -12.45 15.99 -4.49
CA GLY A 151 -11.16 16.17 -3.87
C GLY A 151 -11.19 17.12 -2.68
N ALA A 152 -10.03 17.26 -2.06
CA ALA A 152 -9.78 18.18 -0.96
C ALA A 152 -8.44 18.88 -1.10
N GLU A 153 -8.35 20.06 -0.55
CA GLU A 153 -7.14 20.84 -0.37
C GLU A 153 -6.73 20.82 1.09
N ILE A 154 -5.47 20.51 1.36
CA ILE A 154 -4.89 20.52 2.71
C ILE A 154 -3.88 21.65 2.79
N ASP A 155 -4.08 22.53 3.73
CA ASP A 155 -3.20 23.65 4.05
C ASP A 155 -2.60 23.44 5.45
N TYR A 156 -1.28 23.53 5.53
CA TYR A 156 -0.54 23.51 6.77
C TYR A 156 0.34 24.75 6.84
N ARG A 157 0.11 25.61 7.84
CA ARG A 157 0.82 26.89 8.06
C ARG A 157 0.68 27.93 6.92
N GLY A 158 -0.27 27.76 6.01
CA GLY A 158 -0.47 28.67 4.88
C GLY A 158 0.66 28.65 3.82
N THR A 159 1.61 27.72 3.91
CA THR A 159 2.79 27.67 3.04
C THR A 159 2.83 26.46 2.12
N THR A 160 2.16 25.39 2.50
CA THR A 160 2.15 24.12 1.74
C THR A 160 0.73 23.69 1.49
N VAL A 161 0.27 23.84 0.26
CA VAL A 161 -1.04 23.38 -0.18
C VAL A 161 -0.86 22.05 -0.92
N ASN A 162 -1.42 20.97 -0.36
CA ASN A 162 -1.49 19.67 -1.00
C ASN A 162 -2.92 19.33 -1.38
N HIS A 163 -3.08 18.60 -2.47
CA HIS A 163 -4.39 18.19 -2.98
C HIS A 163 -4.61 16.69 -2.80
N ILE A 164 -5.84 16.31 -2.50
CA ILE A 164 -6.30 14.93 -2.51
C ILE A 164 -7.33 14.79 -3.62
N GLN A 165 -7.15 13.81 -4.48
CA GLN A 165 -8.13 13.37 -5.46
C GLN A 165 -8.82 12.11 -4.92
N PHE A 166 -10.07 12.21 -4.49
CA PHE A 166 -10.82 11.07 -3.93
C PHE A 166 -11.35 10.14 -5.01
N LEU A 167 -11.78 10.68 -6.15
CA LEU A 167 -12.27 9.93 -7.31
C LEU A 167 -11.55 10.42 -8.57
N PRO A 168 -11.30 9.56 -9.55
CA PRO A 168 -10.61 9.97 -10.76
C PRO A 168 -11.41 11.04 -11.51
N GLY A 169 -10.72 12.07 -12.00
CA GLY A 169 -11.31 13.06 -12.90
C GLY A 169 -11.72 12.46 -14.24
N THR A 170 -12.58 13.14 -14.97
CA THR A 170 -12.91 12.79 -16.36
C THR A 170 -12.24 13.73 -17.35
N PRO A 171 -11.74 13.23 -18.49
CA PRO A 171 -11.34 14.09 -19.60
C PRO A 171 -12.51 14.98 -20.06
N GLU A 172 -12.18 16.16 -20.62
CA GLU A 172 -13.20 17.07 -21.17
C GLU A 172 -14.20 16.36 -22.09
N GLY A 173 -15.48 16.64 -21.89
CA GLY A 173 -16.58 16.09 -22.68
C GLY A 173 -16.94 14.63 -22.39
N ARG A 174 -16.30 14.00 -21.41
CA ARG A 174 -16.66 12.65 -20.96
C ARG A 174 -17.34 12.69 -19.61
N PHE A 175 -18.25 11.72 -19.38
CA PHE A 175 -19.01 11.59 -18.15
C PHE A 175 -18.98 10.14 -17.69
N TYR A 176 -18.86 9.92 -16.38
CA TYR A 176 -19.19 8.66 -15.77
C TYR A 176 -20.71 8.51 -15.68
N THR A 177 -21.20 7.29 -15.86
CA THR A 177 -22.60 6.97 -15.60
C THR A 177 -22.71 6.34 -14.23
N LEU A 178 -23.69 6.76 -13.46
CA LEU A 178 -23.99 6.17 -12.16
C LEU A 178 -24.56 4.76 -12.37
N ASN A 179 -23.72 3.75 -12.24
CA ASN A 179 -24.01 2.34 -12.41
C ASN A 179 -23.25 1.50 -11.37
N GLU A 180 -23.47 0.19 -11.35
CA GLU A 180 -22.81 -0.74 -10.41
C GLU A 180 -21.27 -0.64 -10.45
N HIS A 181 -20.67 -0.45 -11.62
CA HIS A 181 -19.21 -0.26 -11.73
C HIS A 181 -18.74 1.01 -11.03
N PHE A 182 -19.48 2.11 -11.18
CA PHE A 182 -19.17 3.36 -10.50
C PHE A 182 -19.42 3.27 -8.98
N GLU A 183 -20.46 2.55 -8.54
CA GLU A 183 -20.69 2.29 -7.12
C GLU A 183 -19.53 1.50 -6.49
N ASN A 184 -18.96 0.52 -7.21
CA ASN A 184 -17.77 -0.21 -6.77
C ASN A 184 -16.55 0.73 -6.66
N GLN A 185 -16.39 1.68 -7.57
CA GLN A 185 -15.34 2.70 -7.45
C GLN A 185 -15.53 3.60 -6.23
N LEU A 186 -16.76 4.02 -5.95
CA LEU A 186 -17.09 4.78 -4.74
C LEU A 186 -16.74 3.99 -3.47
N GLN A 187 -17.12 2.72 -3.43
CA GLN A 187 -16.85 1.86 -2.28
C GLN A 187 -15.34 1.66 -2.07
N ASN A 188 -14.59 1.44 -3.14
CA ASN A 188 -13.13 1.36 -3.07
C ASN A 188 -12.49 2.65 -2.57
N SER A 189 -13.02 3.81 -2.99
CA SER A 189 -12.58 5.11 -2.49
C SER A 189 -12.89 5.28 -1.01
N ILE A 190 -14.08 4.88 -0.55
CA ILE A 190 -14.46 4.91 0.87
C ILE A 190 -13.49 4.07 1.70
N ASN A 191 -13.17 2.87 1.23
CA ASN A 191 -12.23 1.97 1.91
C ASN A 191 -10.81 2.55 2.02
N ASN A 192 -10.41 3.39 1.06
CA ASN A 192 -9.09 4.01 1.00
C ASN A 192 -9.03 5.43 1.63
N LEU A 193 -10.14 5.97 2.15
CA LEU A 193 -10.18 7.34 2.69
C LEU A 193 -9.15 7.60 3.79
N GLU A 194 -9.00 6.66 4.71
CA GLU A 194 -8.04 6.78 5.81
C GLU A 194 -6.62 6.94 5.27
N TYR A 195 -6.23 6.07 4.33
CA TYR A 195 -4.93 6.15 3.67
C TYR A 195 -4.71 7.46 2.90
N MET A 196 -5.72 7.90 2.12
CA MET A 196 -5.62 9.15 1.34
C MET A 196 -5.44 10.37 2.24
N LEU A 197 -6.22 10.45 3.32
CA LEU A 197 -6.18 11.57 4.26
C LEU A 197 -4.86 11.61 5.05
N ILE A 198 -4.46 10.49 5.68
CA ILE A 198 -3.24 10.48 6.49
C ILE A 198 -1.99 10.70 5.63
N SER A 199 -1.96 10.14 4.42
CA SER A 199 -0.86 10.33 3.48
C SER A 199 -0.71 11.79 3.05
N ALA A 200 -1.83 12.48 2.84
CA ALA A 200 -1.81 13.89 2.45
C ALA A 200 -1.46 14.80 3.65
N ILE A 201 -1.99 14.50 4.85
CA ILE A 201 -1.61 15.20 6.09
C ILE A 201 -0.09 15.07 6.29
N ARG A 202 0.45 13.86 6.20
CA ARG A 202 1.87 13.58 6.35
C ARG A 202 2.74 14.36 5.37
N ARG A 203 2.35 14.40 4.08
CA ARG A 203 3.04 15.21 3.07
C ARG A 203 3.05 16.70 3.41
N SER A 204 1.96 17.19 4.00
CA SER A 204 1.82 18.62 4.35
C SER A 204 2.62 19.01 5.59
N THR A 205 2.79 18.09 6.54
CA THR A 205 3.43 18.36 7.84
C THR A 205 4.93 18.03 7.88
N GLN A 206 5.43 17.27 6.92
CA GLN A 206 6.83 16.87 6.87
C GLN A 206 7.74 18.04 6.48
N GLU A 207 8.48 18.59 7.43
CA GLU A 207 9.37 19.74 7.20
C GLU A 207 10.61 19.40 6.35
N LYS A 208 11.16 18.20 6.54
CA LYS A 208 12.36 17.74 5.82
C LYS A 208 12.12 16.34 5.28
N LYS A 209 12.20 16.21 3.95
CA LYS A 209 12.11 14.92 3.29
C LYS A 209 13.43 14.17 3.37
N PRO A 210 13.48 12.94 3.94
CA PRO A 210 14.68 12.12 3.90
C PRO A 210 15.12 11.84 2.45
N ARG A 211 16.42 11.74 2.23
CA ARG A 211 16.97 11.52 0.90
C ARG A 211 17.07 10.03 0.58
N VAL A 212 16.38 9.61 -0.49
CA VAL A 212 16.49 8.27 -1.09
C VAL A 212 17.21 8.40 -2.42
N ALA A 213 18.41 7.83 -2.52
CA ALA A 213 19.23 7.95 -3.71
C ALA A 213 19.27 6.62 -4.49
N PHE A 214 19.17 6.71 -5.82
CA PHE A 214 19.40 5.61 -6.74
C PHE A 214 20.85 5.66 -7.19
N LEU A 215 21.61 4.59 -6.90
CA LEU A 215 23.00 4.49 -7.30
C LEU A 215 23.11 4.37 -8.81
N GLN A 216 24.08 5.04 -9.38
CA GLN A 216 24.46 5.01 -10.79
C GLN A 216 25.98 4.85 -10.92
N GLY A 217 26.42 4.21 -12.00
CA GLY A 217 27.82 4.02 -12.29
C GLY A 217 28.24 2.57 -12.53
N HIS A 218 27.35 1.61 -12.21
CA HIS A 218 27.60 0.17 -12.37
C HIS A 218 26.58 -0.49 -13.30
N GLY A 219 26.03 0.29 -14.25
CA GLY A 219 25.07 -0.20 -15.25
C GLY A 219 23.69 -0.51 -14.67
N GLU A 220 23.30 0.22 -13.63
CA GLU A 220 21.99 0.16 -12.99
C GLU A 220 20.87 0.64 -13.94
N LEU A 221 19.62 0.40 -13.55
CA LEU A 221 18.46 0.96 -14.24
C LEU A 221 18.53 2.49 -14.26
N SER A 222 18.36 3.06 -15.43
CA SER A 222 18.38 4.51 -15.62
C SER A 222 17.17 5.21 -14.96
N TYR A 223 17.26 6.54 -14.83
CA TYR A 223 16.16 7.39 -14.37
C TYR A 223 14.86 7.10 -15.12
N ALA A 224 14.91 7.00 -16.46
CA ALA A 224 13.75 6.74 -17.30
C ALA A 224 13.11 5.37 -17.05
N GLN A 225 13.92 4.34 -16.78
CA GLN A 225 13.45 2.99 -16.48
C GLN A 225 12.84 2.84 -15.08
N THR A 226 12.99 3.83 -14.21
CA THR A 226 12.49 3.81 -12.83
C THR A 226 11.51 4.95 -12.52
N LEU A 227 11.04 5.68 -13.54
CA LEU A 227 10.17 6.84 -13.40
C LEU A 227 8.91 6.56 -12.56
N ARG A 228 8.24 5.42 -12.79
CA ARG A 228 6.99 5.09 -12.05
C ARG A 228 7.23 4.96 -10.57
N VAL A 229 8.21 4.16 -10.18
CA VAL A 229 8.47 3.93 -8.76
C VAL A 229 9.03 5.18 -8.08
N ARG A 230 9.80 6.00 -8.80
CA ARG A 230 10.27 7.30 -8.28
C ARG A 230 9.12 8.25 -8.03
N SER A 231 8.17 8.35 -8.96
CA SER A 231 7.00 9.24 -8.81
C SER A 231 6.10 8.86 -7.62
N LEU A 232 6.10 7.60 -7.19
CA LEU A 232 5.34 7.15 -6.02
C LEU A 232 5.95 7.62 -4.70
N ILE A 233 7.28 7.70 -4.64
CA ILE A 233 7.99 8.04 -3.41
C ILE A 233 8.42 9.52 -3.33
N ASP A 234 8.54 10.22 -4.46
CA ASP A 234 8.93 11.64 -4.53
C ASP A 234 8.06 12.59 -3.67
N PRO A 235 6.73 12.36 -3.51
CA PRO A 235 5.93 13.17 -2.60
C PRO A 235 6.42 13.14 -1.15
N TYR A 236 7.09 12.07 -0.71
CA TYR A 236 7.48 11.81 0.68
C TYR A 236 8.98 11.93 0.92
N TYR A 237 9.80 11.69 -0.12
CA TYR A 237 11.24 11.61 -0.03
C TYR A 237 11.89 12.55 -1.04
N ASN A 238 13.12 12.97 -0.75
CA ASN A 238 13.96 13.66 -1.73
C ASN A 238 14.65 12.61 -2.60
N VAL A 239 14.10 12.37 -3.80
CA VAL A 239 14.54 11.30 -4.69
C VAL A 239 15.51 11.82 -5.74
N GLY A 240 16.63 11.16 -5.90
CA GLY A 240 17.63 11.55 -6.91
C GLY A 240 18.60 10.44 -7.25
N ASP A 241 19.41 10.67 -8.27
CA ASP A 241 20.54 9.80 -8.61
C ASP A 241 21.79 10.21 -7.84
N ILE A 242 22.69 9.25 -7.62
CA ILE A 242 23.99 9.46 -7.02
C ILE A 242 25.04 8.56 -7.65
N THR A 243 26.24 9.08 -7.83
CA THR A 243 27.43 8.34 -8.23
C THR A 243 28.48 8.50 -7.15
N ILE A 244 29.22 7.43 -6.87
CA ILE A 244 30.28 7.48 -5.84
C ILE A 244 31.53 8.20 -6.36
N ASN A 245 31.94 7.90 -7.59
CA ASN A 245 33.08 8.54 -8.27
C ASN A 245 34.31 8.69 -7.37
N ASP A 246 34.72 7.61 -6.71
CA ASP A 246 35.83 7.58 -5.76
C ASP A 246 35.71 8.56 -4.56
N SER A 247 34.56 9.21 -4.36
CA SER A 247 34.34 10.14 -3.27
C SER A 247 33.92 9.42 -2.01
N ILE A 248 34.71 9.52 -0.96
CA ILE A 248 34.48 8.86 0.32
C ILE A 248 33.21 9.37 1.03
N ASN A 249 32.82 10.63 0.76
CA ASN A 249 31.70 11.30 1.39
C ASN A 249 30.45 11.32 0.47
N ALA A 250 30.45 10.58 -0.64
CA ALA A 250 29.36 10.58 -1.61
C ALA A 250 27.99 10.31 -0.98
N LEU A 251 27.93 9.44 0.03
CA LEU A 251 26.68 9.01 0.68
C LEU A 251 26.41 9.69 2.04
N ASP A 252 27.10 10.79 2.40
CA ASP A 252 26.95 11.41 3.71
C ASP A 252 25.56 12.03 3.96
N ASN A 253 24.89 12.51 2.90
CA ASN A 253 23.55 13.11 2.97
C ASN A 253 22.46 12.18 2.41
N VAL A 254 22.66 10.87 2.46
CA VAL A 254 21.72 9.86 1.98
C VAL A 254 21.29 9.03 3.17
N GLU A 255 19.98 8.83 3.35
CA GLU A 255 19.40 7.97 4.36
C GLU A 255 19.05 6.59 3.79
N GLY A 256 18.54 6.53 2.54
CA GLY A 256 18.23 5.30 1.83
C GLY A 256 18.97 5.19 0.50
N LEU A 257 19.64 4.08 0.25
CA LEU A 257 20.35 3.79 -0.99
C LEU A 257 19.68 2.64 -1.73
N VAL A 258 19.28 2.89 -2.99
CA VAL A 258 18.72 1.89 -3.90
C VAL A 258 19.77 1.53 -4.95
N ILE A 259 20.15 0.27 -5.01
CA ILE A 259 20.98 -0.32 -6.07
C ILE A 259 20.06 -1.19 -6.92
N ALA A 260 19.71 -0.72 -8.11
CA ALA A 260 18.71 -1.32 -8.97
C ALA A 260 19.32 -1.96 -10.22
N ARG A 261 19.43 -3.29 -10.22
CA ARG A 261 19.94 -4.07 -11.35
C ARG A 261 21.34 -3.63 -11.84
N PRO A 262 22.35 -3.64 -10.99
CA PRO A 262 23.71 -3.41 -11.45
C PRO A 262 24.13 -4.51 -12.44
N THR A 263 24.93 -4.15 -13.45
CA THR A 263 25.41 -5.08 -14.47
C THR A 263 26.94 -5.09 -14.60
N GLN A 264 27.61 -4.16 -13.91
CA GLN A 264 29.07 -4.02 -13.91
C GLN A 264 29.64 -4.21 -12.49
N PRO A 265 30.91 -4.60 -12.37
CA PRO A 265 31.54 -4.87 -11.08
C PRO A 265 31.72 -3.60 -10.26
N PHE A 266 31.55 -3.73 -8.95
CA PHE A 266 31.85 -2.70 -7.96
C PHE A 266 33.33 -2.72 -7.59
N SER A 267 33.99 -1.56 -7.64
CA SER A 267 35.34 -1.41 -7.14
C SER A 267 35.40 -1.58 -5.61
N ASP A 268 36.57 -1.90 -5.06
CA ASP A 268 36.78 -1.96 -3.61
C ASP A 268 36.52 -0.60 -2.94
N LYS A 269 36.72 0.51 -3.65
CA LYS A 269 36.42 1.86 -3.17
C LYS A 269 34.92 2.08 -3.06
N ASP A 270 34.16 1.72 -4.09
CA ASP A 270 32.69 1.87 -4.06
C ASP A 270 32.07 0.99 -2.98
N LYS A 271 32.52 -0.27 -2.88
CA LYS A 271 32.11 -1.18 -1.79
C LYS A 271 32.42 -0.60 -0.42
N TYR A 272 33.58 0.04 -0.23
CA TYR A 272 33.92 0.68 1.03
C TYR A 272 32.98 1.82 1.38
N VAL A 273 32.64 2.69 0.44
CA VAL A 273 31.71 3.80 0.65
C VAL A 273 30.30 3.28 1.01
N ILE A 274 29.82 2.24 0.31
CA ILE A 274 28.54 1.58 0.59
C ILE A 274 28.56 0.89 1.96
N ASP A 275 29.63 0.17 2.28
CA ASP A 275 29.82 -0.48 3.58
C ASP A 275 29.77 0.54 4.72
N GLN A 276 30.54 1.61 4.62
CA GLN A 276 30.56 2.66 5.65
C GLN A 276 29.24 3.43 5.73
N PHE A 277 28.48 3.54 4.64
CA PHE A 277 27.11 4.04 4.67
C PHE A 277 26.22 3.14 5.56
N VAL A 278 26.27 1.81 5.38
CA VAL A 278 25.54 0.85 6.23
C VAL A 278 26.02 0.92 7.69
N MET A 279 27.34 1.02 7.92
CA MET A 279 27.91 1.13 9.27
C MET A 279 27.47 2.41 10.00
N ARG A 280 27.13 3.48 9.30
CA ARG A 280 26.55 4.71 9.88
C ARG A 280 25.04 4.62 10.12
N GLY A 281 24.39 3.50 9.78
CA GLY A 281 22.97 3.26 9.93
C GLY A 281 22.16 3.61 8.67
N GLY A 282 22.82 3.75 7.53
CA GLY A 282 22.17 3.88 6.22
C GLY A 282 21.35 2.65 5.85
N ARG A 283 20.29 2.83 5.10
CA ARG A 283 19.35 1.78 4.68
C ARG A 283 19.67 1.33 3.26
N LEU A 284 20.13 0.08 3.10
CA LEU A 284 20.52 -0.49 1.82
C LEU A 284 19.40 -1.33 1.22
N MET A 285 18.97 -0.98 0.01
CA MET A 285 18.00 -1.70 -0.81
C MET A 285 18.69 -2.16 -2.09
N CYS A 286 18.96 -3.46 -2.20
CA CYS A 286 19.76 -4.03 -3.29
C CYS A 286 18.92 -5.00 -4.12
N PHE A 287 18.68 -4.67 -5.39
CA PHE A 287 17.87 -5.46 -6.32
C PHE A 287 18.80 -6.00 -7.41
N VAL A 288 19.08 -7.31 -7.38
CA VAL A 288 20.14 -7.91 -8.20
C VAL A 288 19.62 -9.00 -9.11
N ASP A 289 20.04 -8.95 -10.37
CA ASP A 289 20.02 -10.09 -11.27
C ASP A 289 21.40 -10.76 -11.19
N LYS A 290 21.46 -12.03 -10.82
CA LYS A 290 22.75 -12.77 -10.78
C LYS A 290 23.17 -13.26 -12.15
N LEU A 291 22.18 -13.53 -12.99
CA LEU A 291 22.40 -14.12 -14.31
C LEU A 291 21.77 -13.22 -15.38
N TYR A 292 22.49 -13.08 -16.47
CA TYR A 292 21.99 -12.48 -17.71
C TYR A 292 21.44 -13.56 -18.64
N LEU A 293 20.21 -13.40 -19.08
CA LEU A 293 19.58 -14.23 -20.11
C LEU A 293 19.33 -13.38 -21.37
N PRO A 294 19.95 -13.69 -22.51
CA PRO A 294 19.62 -13.05 -23.79
C PRO A 294 18.20 -13.45 -24.26
N GLU A 295 17.17 -12.69 -23.85
CA GLU A 295 15.76 -13.00 -24.16
C GLU A 295 15.46 -12.96 -25.65
N ASP A 296 16.13 -12.07 -26.43
CA ASP A 296 15.99 -12.03 -27.90
C ASP A 296 16.47 -13.33 -28.54
N THR A 297 17.55 -13.90 -28.00
CA THR A 297 18.05 -15.20 -28.48
C THR A 297 17.09 -16.32 -28.11
N LEU A 298 16.57 -16.32 -26.89
CA LEU A 298 15.54 -17.25 -26.44
C LEU A 298 14.29 -17.19 -27.32
N ASN A 299 13.80 -16.00 -27.59
CA ASN A 299 12.58 -15.80 -28.39
C ASN A 299 12.78 -16.22 -29.87
N ARG A 300 13.97 -16.01 -30.43
CA ARG A 300 14.26 -16.37 -31.84
C ARG A 300 14.66 -17.83 -32.02
N LYS A 301 15.47 -18.39 -31.11
CA LYS A 301 16.05 -19.73 -31.25
C LYS A 301 15.33 -20.78 -30.41
N GLY A 302 14.41 -20.38 -29.53
CA GLY A 302 13.74 -21.28 -28.59
C GLY A 302 14.61 -21.71 -27.41
N VAL A 303 15.89 -21.36 -27.41
CA VAL A 303 16.86 -21.71 -26.39
C VAL A 303 17.93 -20.61 -26.24
N SER A 304 18.38 -20.38 -25.01
CA SER A 304 19.43 -19.41 -24.70
C SER A 304 20.25 -19.87 -23.50
N HIS A 305 21.55 -19.57 -23.53
CA HIS A 305 22.45 -19.79 -22.40
C HIS A 305 22.51 -18.56 -21.53
N THR A 306 22.56 -18.78 -20.22
CA THR A 306 22.75 -17.69 -19.26
C THR A 306 24.23 -17.44 -19.02
N THR A 307 24.56 -16.20 -18.67
CA THR A 307 25.89 -15.80 -18.24
C THR A 307 25.79 -15.11 -16.88
N ARG A 308 26.78 -15.33 -16.03
CA ARG A 308 26.83 -14.68 -14.71
C ARG A 308 27.26 -13.22 -14.85
N TYR A 309 26.56 -12.32 -14.13
CA TYR A 309 27.08 -10.99 -13.87
C TYR A 309 28.16 -11.06 -12.78
N ASN A 310 29.36 -10.57 -13.08
CA ASN A 310 30.41 -10.41 -12.08
C ASN A 310 30.24 -9.05 -11.40
N LEU A 311 29.43 -8.98 -10.33
CA LEU A 311 29.13 -7.74 -9.62
C LEU A 311 30.15 -7.40 -8.53
N GLU A 312 30.95 -8.37 -8.06
CA GLU A 312 31.85 -8.26 -6.92
C GLU A 312 31.19 -7.86 -5.59
N LEU A 313 29.83 -8.00 -5.48
CA LEU A 313 29.06 -7.70 -4.28
C LEU A 313 28.82 -8.93 -3.39
N ASP A 314 29.04 -10.14 -3.89
CA ASP A 314 28.65 -11.39 -3.23
C ASP A 314 29.18 -11.52 -1.83
N ARG A 315 30.47 -11.23 -1.64
CA ARG A 315 31.13 -11.34 -0.34
C ARG A 315 30.63 -10.29 0.65
N MET A 316 30.37 -9.06 0.19
CA MET A 316 29.84 -7.99 1.02
C MET A 316 28.42 -8.33 1.51
N LEU A 317 27.54 -8.80 0.62
CA LEU A 317 26.20 -9.23 0.99
C LEU A 317 26.24 -10.45 1.92
N TYR A 318 27.16 -11.39 1.69
CA TYR A 318 27.37 -12.54 2.57
C TYR A 318 27.75 -12.12 4.00
N ASP A 319 28.66 -11.15 4.15
CA ASP A 319 29.08 -10.61 5.44
C ASP A 319 27.92 -9.90 6.16
N TYR A 320 26.90 -9.40 5.41
CA TYR A 320 25.65 -8.86 5.96
C TYR A 320 24.58 -9.92 6.24
N GLY A 321 24.87 -11.20 5.94
CA GLY A 321 23.97 -12.31 6.24
C GLY A 321 23.09 -12.78 5.07
N ILE A 322 23.33 -12.31 3.84
CA ILE A 322 22.53 -12.66 2.67
C ILE A 322 23.43 -13.19 1.56
N LYS A 323 23.02 -14.31 0.98
CA LYS A 323 23.60 -14.89 -0.23
C LYS A 323 22.55 -14.94 -1.33
N VAL A 324 22.86 -14.39 -2.50
CA VAL A 324 22.05 -14.55 -3.72
C VAL A 324 22.70 -15.64 -4.57
N ASN A 325 21.97 -16.70 -4.88
CA ASN A 325 22.50 -17.85 -5.61
C ASN A 325 22.61 -17.59 -7.12
N ASP A 326 23.57 -18.26 -7.77
CA ASP A 326 23.78 -18.19 -9.24
C ASP A 326 22.83 -19.15 -9.98
N ASN A 327 21.54 -19.08 -9.66
CA ASN A 327 20.49 -19.94 -10.22
C ASN A 327 19.27 -19.10 -10.60
N TYR A 328 18.32 -19.71 -11.29
CA TYR A 328 16.95 -19.20 -11.39
C TYR A 328 16.01 -20.07 -10.59
N VAL A 329 15.02 -19.44 -10.02
CA VAL A 329 13.86 -20.13 -9.44
C VAL A 329 12.82 -20.36 -10.52
N MET A 330 12.23 -21.54 -10.55
CA MET A 330 11.07 -21.91 -11.36
C MET A 330 9.88 -22.18 -10.43
N ASP A 331 8.71 -21.69 -10.79
CA ASP A 331 7.49 -21.83 -9.99
C ASP A 331 6.29 -22.09 -10.90
N VAL A 332 5.40 -23.00 -10.49
CA VAL A 332 4.14 -23.21 -11.20
C VAL A 332 3.20 -22.02 -11.09
N ARG A 333 3.33 -21.24 -10.02
CA ARG A 333 2.61 -19.97 -9.83
C ARG A 333 3.31 -18.87 -10.62
N CYS A 334 3.10 -18.86 -11.94
CA CYS A 334 3.80 -18.01 -12.87
C CYS A 334 2.86 -17.15 -13.72
N ALA A 335 3.42 -16.15 -14.39
CA ALA A 335 2.75 -15.42 -15.45
C ALA A 335 2.95 -16.11 -16.80
N PRO A 336 2.01 -15.96 -17.74
CA PRO A 336 2.13 -16.52 -19.08
C PRO A 336 3.10 -15.70 -19.93
N LYS A 337 3.78 -16.39 -20.85
CA LYS A 337 4.62 -15.77 -21.89
C LYS A 337 4.03 -16.02 -23.27
N ALA A 338 3.93 -14.97 -24.08
CA ALA A 338 3.54 -15.12 -25.48
C ALA A 338 4.70 -15.75 -26.28
N VAL A 339 4.38 -16.79 -27.02
CA VAL A 339 5.33 -17.47 -27.90
C VAL A 339 4.69 -17.59 -29.29
N PRO A 340 5.22 -16.89 -30.30
CA PRO A 340 4.63 -16.84 -31.66
C PRO A 340 4.51 -18.21 -32.34
N THR A 341 5.34 -19.19 -31.93
CA THR A 341 5.39 -20.52 -32.53
C THR A 341 4.51 -21.55 -31.82
N SER A 342 3.88 -21.19 -30.68
CA SER A 342 2.98 -22.06 -29.96
C SER A 342 1.58 -22.06 -30.60
N LYS A 343 0.94 -23.22 -30.74
CA LYS A 343 -0.46 -23.33 -31.20
C LYS A 343 -1.45 -22.60 -30.30
N GLU A 344 -1.13 -22.45 -29.04
CA GLU A 344 -1.96 -21.79 -28.03
C GLU A 344 -1.59 -20.31 -27.85
N GLY A 345 -0.51 -19.83 -28.49
CA GLY A 345 -0.05 -18.42 -28.37
C GLY A 345 0.53 -18.06 -27.02
N LEU A 346 0.19 -18.78 -25.94
CA LEU A 346 0.64 -18.58 -24.58
C LEU A 346 1.17 -19.85 -23.96
N ILE A 347 2.23 -19.74 -23.17
CA ILE A 347 2.72 -20.83 -22.32
C ILE A 347 2.87 -20.36 -20.88
N PRO A 348 2.61 -21.22 -19.86
CA PRO A 348 2.96 -20.90 -18.48
C PRO A 348 4.48 -20.78 -18.41
N TRP A 349 4.99 -19.60 -17.99
CA TRP A 349 6.42 -19.35 -18.00
C TRP A 349 6.99 -19.41 -16.60
N PHE A 350 7.46 -20.55 -16.15
CA PHE A 350 7.89 -20.84 -14.77
C PHE A 350 8.95 -19.88 -14.24
N PHE A 351 9.68 -19.17 -15.09
CA PHE A 351 10.67 -18.17 -14.72
C PHE A 351 10.07 -16.77 -14.47
N TRP A 352 8.76 -16.56 -14.72
CA TRP A 352 8.05 -15.33 -14.40
C TRP A 352 7.15 -15.56 -13.19
N ILE A 353 7.79 -15.56 -12.03
CA ILE A 353 7.20 -15.96 -10.76
C ILE A 353 6.20 -14.91 -10.29
N ARG A 354 5.01 -15.35 -9.91
CA ARG A 354 4.05 -14.57 -9.14
C ARG A 354 4.24 -14.94 -7.67
N SER A 355 4.99 -14.11 -6.94
CA SER A 355 5.44 -14.41 -5.58
C SER A 355 4.29 -14.73 -4.61
N THR A 356 4.61 -15.44 -3.55
CA THR A 356 3.78 -15.57 -2.36
C THR A 356 4.24 -14.53 -1.33
N GLN A 357 3.28 -13.83 -0.73
CA GLN A 357 3.52 -12.81 0.28
C GLN A 357 3.71 -13.45 1.65
N THR A 358 4.54 -12.85 2.46
CA THR A 358 4.66 -13.19 3.89
C THR A 358 3.81 -12.26 4.75
N PRO A 359 3.58 -12.59 6.04
CA PRO A 359 2.89 -11.69 6.97
C PRO A 359 3.62 -10.38 7.28
N HIS A 360 4.84 -10.20 6.78
CA HIS A 360 5.64 -9.01 7.03
C HIS A 360 4.98 -7.74 6.46
N PRO A 361 5.02 -6.58 7.14
CA PRO A 361 4.37 -5.33 6.71
C PRO A 361 4.71 -4.89 5.28
N ILE A 362 5.93 -5.18 4.80
CA ILE A 362 6.34 -4.87 3.41
C ILE A 362 5.50 -5.64 2.38
N ALA A 363 5.10 -6.89 2.67
CA ALA A 363 4.55 -7.82 1.68
C ALA A 363 3.09 -8.23 1.93
N ARG A 364 2.58 -8.09 3.17
CA ARG A 364 1.23 -8.55 3.50
C ARG A 364 0.16 -7.82 2.69
N ASN A 365 -0.88 -8.56 2.30
CA ASN A 365 -2.05 -8.05 1.60
C ASN A 365 -1.77 -7.32 0.27
N LEU A 366 -0.64 -7.61 -0.35
CA LEU A 366 -0.34 -7.15 -1.71
C LEU A 366 -0.84 -8.15 -2.76
N ASP A 367 -1.13 -7.64 -3.95
CA ASP A 367 -1.19 -8.50 -5.14
C ASP A 367 0.16 -9.21 -5.33
N PRO A 368 0.20 -10.38 -5.99
CA PRO A 368 1.44 -11.08 -6.28
C PRO A 368 2.47 -10.19 -6.98
N VAL A 369 3.68 -10.14 -6.47
CA VAL A 369 4.78 -9.40 -7.11
C VAL A 369 5.35 -10.25 -8.23
N LEU A 370 5.42 -9.69 -9.45
CA LEU A 370 6.01 -10.35 -10.61
C LEU A 370 7.53 -10.23 -10.57
N LEU A 371 8.21 -11.36 -10.45
CA LEU A 371 9.67 -11.46 -10.50
C LEU A 371 10.09 -12.28 -11.72
N LYS A 372 10.72 -11.63 -12.69
CA LYS A 372 11.17 -12.27 -13.93
C LYS A 372 12.61 -12.73 -13.80
N TYR A 373 12.84 -14.06 -13.87
CA TYR A 373 14.18 -14.67 -13.77
C TYR A 373 14.84 -14.38 -12.41
N ALA A 374 14.09 -14.58 -11.34
CA ALA A 374 14.60 -14.36 -9.99
C ALA A 374 15.58 -15.45 -9.57
N SER A 375 16.62 -15.04 -8.83
CA SER A 375 17.55 -15.91 -8.12
C SER A 375 17.05 -16.20 -6.70
N GLU A 376 17.38 -17.36 -6.18
CA GLU A 376 17.12 -17.74 -4.79
C GLU A 376 18.00 -16.91 -3.84
N ILE A 377 17.42 -16.48 -2.73
CA ILE A 377 18.12 -15.86 -1.62
C ILE A 377 18.23 -16.86 -0.47
N GLN A 378 19.42 -16.96 0.11
CA GLN A 378 19.68 -17.74 1.32
C GLN A 378 20.20 -16.83 2.42
N PHE A 379 19.71 -17.04 3.63
CA PHE A 379 20.29 -16.41 4.81
C PHE A 379 21.51 -17.20 5.26
N VAL A 380 22.59 -16.49 5.61
CA VAL A 380 23.88 -17.10 5.92
C VAL A 380 24.50 -16.47 7.16
N GLY A 381 25.31 -17.27 7.88
CA GLY A 381 26.03 -16.81 9.06
C GLY A 381 25.27 -16.95 10.39
N ASN A 382 26.00 -16.78 11.48
CA ASN A 382 25.49 -16.83 12.87
C ASN A 382 25.43 -15.42 13.47
N SER A 383 24.84 -14.47 12.76
CA SER A 383 24.69 -13.11 13.30
C SER A 383 23.51 -13.04 14.26
N ASN A 384 23.60 -12.18 15.28
CA ASN A 384 22.46 -11.87 16.16
C ASN A 384 21.41 -11.00 15.44
N ASN A 385 21.52 -10.84 14.12
CA ASN A 385 20.61 -10.05 13.33
C ASN A 385 19.33 -10.83 13.02
N VAL A 386 18.23 -10.13 12.94
CA VAL A 386 16.95 -10.70 12.53
C VAL A 386 16.94 -10.86 11.02
N MET A 387 16.72 -12.07 10.54
CA MET A 387 16.66 -12.42 9.13
C MET A 387 15.24 -12.83 8.78
N THR A 388 14.61 -12.10 7.87
CA THR A 388 13.18 -12.27 7.54
C THR A 388 12.98 -12.45 6.04
N PRO A 389 12.39 -13.56 5.58
CA PRO A 389 11.93 -13.69 4.21
C PRO A 389 10.73 -12.76 3.97
N ILE A 390 10.80 -11.96 2.92
CA ILE A 390 9.75 -10.98 2.56
C ILE A 390 8.86 -11.50 1.44
N LEU A 391 9.45 -12.05 0.39
CA LEU A 391 8.73 -12.74 -0.68
C LEU A 391 9.27 -14.15 -0.82
N THR A 392 8.36 -15.09 -1.08
CA THR A 392 8.72 -16.48 -1.34
C THR A 392 8.07 -16.99 -2.61
N SER A 393 8.57 -18.11 -3.12
CA SER A 393 7.89 -18.90 -4.15
C SER A 393 6.65 -19.61 -3.58
N SER A 394 5.91 -20.31 -4.43
CA SER A 394 4.96 -21.33 -3.99
C SER A 394 5.70 -22.59 -3.49
N THR A 395 4.97 -23.49 -2.86
CA THR A 395 5.50 -24.80 -2.44
C THR A 395 5.86 -25.72 -3.61
N ASN A 396 5.27 -25.48 -4.79
CA ASN A 396 5.57 -26.21 -6.00
C ASN A 396 6.58 -25.45 -6.88
N SER A 397 7.77 -25.25 -6.34
CA SER A 397 8.87 -24.55 -6.97
C SER A 397 10.17 -25.34 -6.87
N THR A 398 11.15 -24.97 -7.69
CA THR A 398 12.50 -25.54 -7.67
C THR A 398 13.52 -24.54 -8.19
N THR A 399 14.79 -24.81 -7.96
CA THR A 399 15.89 -24.02 -8.54
C THR A 399 16.47 -24.72 -9.77
N THR A 400 16.99 -23.94 -10.70
CA THR A 400 17.84 -24.47 -11.77
C THR A 400 19.24 -24.80 -11.24
N GLY A 401 20.02 -25.54 -12.02
CA GLY A 401 21.48 -25.61 -11.78
C GLY A 401 22.15 -24.25 -11.99
N LEU A 402 23.46 -24.22 -11.76
CA LEU A 402 24.29 -23.01 -11.96
C LEU A 402 24.34 -22.66 -13.46
N ALA A 403 24.15 -21.38 -13.78
CA ALA A 403 24.19 -20.85 -15.14
C ALA A 403 23.41 -21.69 -16.17
N PRO A 404 22.09 -21.89 -15.99
CA PRO A 404 21.30 -22.85 -16.75
C PRO A 404 21.15 -22.45 -18.22
N MET A 405 20.94 -23.45 -19.07
CA MET A 405 20.37 -23.27 -20.39
C MET A 405 18.84 -23.17 -20.25
N VAL A 406 18.24 -22.10 -20.73
CA VAL A 406 16.79 -21.86 -20.70
C VAL A 406 16.19 -22.17 -22.05
N SER A 407 15.11 -22.96 -22.08
CA SER A 407 14.41 -23.34 -23.32
C SER A 407 12.91 -23.04 -23.21
N LEU A 408 12.29 -22.55 -24.29
CA LEU A 408 10.83 -22.39 -24.40
C LEU A 408 10.08 -23.73 -24.28
N GLY A 409 10.75 -24.85 -24.48
CA GLY A 409 10.20 -26.19 -24.32
C GLY A 409 10.08 -26.67 -22.87
N ILE A 410 10.71 -25.99 -21.90
CA ILE A 410 10.68 -26.40 -20.48
C ILE A 410 9.26 -26.62 -19.95
N PRO A 411 8.30 -25.68 -20.12
CA PRO A 411 6.96 -25.92 -19.60
C PRO A 411 6.26 -27.14 -20.20
N MET A 412 6.51 -27.44 -21.47
CA MET A 412 5.92 -28.58 -22.16
C MET A 412 6.45 -29.93 -21.64
N SER A 413 7.70 -29.97 -21.14
CA SER A 413 8.30 -31.19 -20.60
C SER A 413 7.66 -31.64 -19.29
N TYR A 414 6.96 -30.75 -18.57
CA TYR A 414 6.25 -31.04 -17.32
C TYR A 414 4.78 -31.44 -17.53
N GLY A 415 4.24 -31.32 -18.74
CA GLY A 415 2.86 -31.70 -19.06
C GLY A 415 1.81 -30.76 -18.47
N LYS A 416 0.54 -31.23 -18.38
CA LYS A 416 -0.61 -30.41 -17.95
C LYS A 416 -0.64 -30.13 -16.45
N ASN A 417 -0.06 -30.99 -15.63
CA ASN A 417 -0.02 -30.87 -14.17
C ASN A 417 1.45 -30.82 -13.71
N PRO A 418 2.13 -29.67 -13.84
CA PRO A 418 3.55 -29.59 -13.54
C PRO A 418 3.81 -29.81 -12.06
N ARG A 419 4.76 -30.71 -11.75
CA ARG A 419 5.35 -30.89 -10.43
C ARG A 419 6.81 -30.49 -10.52
N LEU A 420 7.16 -29.37 -9.90
CA LEU A 420 8.53 -28.88 -9.83
C LEU A 420 9.21 -29.34 -8.53
N ALA A 421 8.46 -29.39 -7.43
CA ALA A 421 8.92 -29.92 -6.15
C ALA A 421 8.59 -31.41 -6.01
N ALA A 422 9.37 -32.13 -5.21
CA ALA A 422 9.14 -33.53 -4.88
C ALA A 422 7.80 -33.72 -4.13
N ASP A 423 7.54 -32.87 -3.15
CA ASP A 423 6.25 -32.73 -2.47
C ASP A 423 5.73 -31.29 -2.59
N PRO A 424 4.77 -31.03 -3.51
CA PRO A 424 4.21 -29.69 -3.69
C PRO A 424 3.39 -29.15 -2.51
N MET A 425 3.11 -29.95 -1.49
CA MET A 425 2.35 -29.53 -0.31
C MET A 425 3.24 -29.19 0.88
N ASP A 426 4.53 -29.47 0.79
CA ASP A 426 5.48 -29.18 1.84
C ASP A 426 5.81 -27.66 1.86
N GLU A 427 5.47 -27.00 2.97
CA GLU A 427 5.73 -25.55 3.16
C GLU A 427 7.23 -25.22 3.20
N ASP A 428 8.09 -26.18 3.56
CA ASP A 428 9.55 -26.01 3.59
C ASP A 428 10.16 -25.87 2.19
N ASN A 429 9.40 -26.23 1.13
CA ASN A 429 9.83 -26.03 -0.26
C ASN A 429 9.73 -24.58 -0.75
N ARG A 430 9.25 -23.64 0.07
CA ARG A 430 9.19 -22.24 -0.31
C ARG A 430 10.59 -21.63 -0.36
N LEU A 431 10.97 -21.17 -1.55
CA LEU A 431 12.25 -20.53 -1.79
C LEU A 431 12.15 -19.03 -1.53
N CYS A 432 13.11 -18.46 -0.81
CA CYS A 432 13.15 -17.02 -0.55
C CYS A 432 13.58 -16.25 -1.81
N LEU A 433 12.80 -15.24 -2.18
CA LEU A 433 13.01 -14.39 -3.37
C LEU A 433 13.37 -12.95 -3.00
N ALA A 434 12.98 -12.51 -1.80
CA ALA A 434 13.34 -11.24 -1.21
C ALA A 434 13.59 -11.43 0.28
N GLY A 435 14.72 -10.96 0.79
CA GLY A 435 15.14 -11.11 2.17
C GLY A 435 15.55 -9.80 2.81
N LEU A 436 15.21 -9.65 4.09
CA LEU A 436 15.58 -8.51 4.93
C LEU A 436 16.45 -8.98 6.08
N VAL A 437 17.51 -8.23 6.37
CA VAL A 437 18.35 -8.39 7.56
C VAL A 437 18.35 -7.10 8.34
N GLU A 438 18.02 -7.17 9.63
CA GLU A 438 17.95 -6.04 10.55
C GLU A 438 18.82 -6.31 11.78
N GLY A 439 19.50 -5.29 12.24
CA GLY A 439 20.32 -5.37 13.45
C GLY A 439 21.66 -4.66 13.34
N SER A 440 22.67 -5.21 14.02
CA SER A 440 24.02 -4.63 14.08
C SER A 440 24.95 -5.33 13.10
N PHE A 441 25.44 -4.58 12.12
CA PHE A 441 26.34 -5.09 11.08
C PHE A 441 27.81 -4.93 11.45
N VAL A 442 28.63 -5.84 10.94
CA VAL A 442 30.10 -5.77 10.97
C VAL A 442 30.58 -5.41 9.59
N SER A 443 31.53 -4.46 9.52
CA SER A 443 32.07 -4.00 8.25
C SER A 443 32.73 -5.14 7.46
N HIS A 444 32.43 -5.22 6.17
CA HIS A 444 33.12 -6.07 5.22
C HIS A 444 34.65 -5.83 5.21
N PHE A 445 35.07 -4.63 5.60
CA PHE A 445 36.47 -4.20 5.64
C PHE A 445 37.11 -4.31 7.02
N LYS A 446 36.51 -5.03 7.98
CA LYS A 446 36.99 -5.19 9.36
C LYS A 446 38.48 -5.56 9.44
N ASN A 447 38.99 -6.37 8.52
CA ASN A 447 40.41 -6.81 8.46
C ASN A 447 41.05 -6.50 7.11
N ARG A 448 40.47 -5.62 6.30
CA ARG A 448 40.83 -5.32 4.93
C ARG A 448 40.62 -3.84 4.62
N ILE A 449 41.46 -2.99 5.21
CA ILE A 449 41.35 -1.56 4.94
C ILE A 449 41.82 -1.30 3.50
N VAL A 450 41.04 -0.56 2.72
CA VAL A 450 41.40 -0.14 1.37
C VAL A 450 42.51 0.91 1.48
N ASP A 451 43.70 0.63 0.95
CA ASP A 451 44.88 1.50 1.05
C ASP A 451 44.60 2.95 0.62
N ALA A 452 43.73 3.12 -0.39
CA ALA A 452 43.32 4.44 -0.88
C ALA A 452 42.63 5.31 0.19
N PHE A 453 42.00 4.70 1.19
CA PHE A 453 41.25 5.39 2.25
C PHE A 453 41.89 5.26 3.63
N ALA A 454 42.84 4.33 3.81
CA ALA A 454 43.50 4.05 5.09
C ALA A 454 44.19 5.29 5.71
N LYS A 455 44.70 6.17 4.87
CA LYS A 455 45.43 7.39 5.27
C LYS A 455 44.58 8.66 5.17
N ASN A 456 43.30 8.54 4.74
CA ASN A 456 42.41 9.71 4.61
C ASN A 456 41.75 10.03 5.95
N PRO A 457 42.03 11.19 6.58
CA PRO A 457 41.40 11.59 7.84
C PRO A 457 39.85 11.68 7.78
N GLN A 458 39.33 11.87 6.57
CA GLN A 458 37.86 11.94 6.33
C GLN A 458 37.19 10.57 6.27
N SER A 459 37.94 9.47 6.24
CA SER A 459 37.39 8.12 6.08
C SER A 459 36.45 7.71 7.23
N LYS A 460 36.66 8.26 8.46
CA LYS A 460 35.81 8.01 9.65
C LYS A 460 35.39 6.54 9.77
N TYR A 461 36.29 5.61 9.54
CA TYR A 461 36.03 4.18 9.47
C TYR A 461 35.30 3.67 10.71
N LYS A 462 34.25 2.87 10.49
CA LYS A 462 33.49 2.16 11.51
C LYS A 462 33.59 0.67 11.28
N GLU A 463 34.08 -0.07 12.27
CA GLU A 463 34.16 -1.53 12.23
C GLU A 463 32.82 -2.20 12.42
N LYS A 464 31.92 -1.56 13.18
CA LYS A 464 30.55 -2.03 13.45
C LYS A 464 29.56 -0.91 13.26
N SER A 465 28.33 -1.27 12.95
CA SER A 465 27.27 -0.30 12.83
C SER A 465 27.03 0.46 14.14
N THR A 466 26.88 1.79 14.04
CA THR A 466 26.66 2.67 15.20
C THR A 466 25.20 2.74 15.61
N LYS A 467 24.32 2.29 14.74
CA LYS A 467 22.86 2.20 14.93
C LYS A 467 22.38 0.89 14.31
N GLU A 468 21.21 0.43 14.69
CA GLU A 468 20.57 -0.67 13.97
C GLU A 468 20.42 -0.33 12.50
N GLY A 469 20.96 -1.18 11.68
CA GLY A 469 20.95 -1.08 10.22
C GLY A 469 19.85 -1.96 9.63
N LYS A 470 19.54 -1.71 8.35
CA LYS A 470 18.63 -2.55 7.57
C LYS A 470 19.23 -2.76 6.19
N VAL A 471 19.28 -4.02 5.77
CA VAL A 471 19.72 -4.42 4.42
C VAL A 471 18.65 -5.31 3.82
N LEU A 472 18.03 -4.86 2.73
CA LEU A 472 17.04 -5.62 1.99
C LEU A 472 17.59 -5.99 0.62
N VAL A 473 17.45 -7.26 0.26
CA VAL A 473 17.89 -7.78 -1.04
C VAL A 473 16.74 -8.46 -1.74
N VAL A 474 16.53 -8.15 -3.02
CA VAL A 474 15.59 -8.85 -3.91
C VAL A 474 16.41 -9.56 -4.98
N GLY A 475 16.20 -10.86 -5.15
CA GLY A 475 16.87 -11.71 -6.15
C GLY A 475 16.39 -11.46 -7.58
N ASN A 476 15.87 -10.27 -7.86
CA ASN A 476 15.47 -9.80 -9.18
C ASN A 476 15.66 -8.28 -9.28
N GLY A 477 16.48 -7.84 -10.22
CA GLY A 477 16.78 -6.43 -10.41
C GLY A 477 15.73 -5.66 -11.20
N ARG A 478 14.89 -6.36 -11.96
CA ARG A 478 13.95 -5.78 -12.92
C ARG A 478 12.53 -5.57 -12.39
N PHE A 479 12.22 -5.95 -11.18
CA PHE A 479 10.84 -5.90 -10.68
C PHE A 479 10.26 -4.48 -10.59
N ILE A 480 11.13 -3.44 -10.62
CA ILE A 480 10.76 -2.02 -10.65
C ILE A 480 10.93 -1.37 -12.04
N GLU A 481 11.40 -2.10 -13.04
CA GLU A 481 11.70 -1.57 -14.37
C GLU A 481 10.40 -1.23 -15.11
N ASN A 482 10.22 0.04 -15.51
CA ASN A 482 9.12 0.49 -16.34
C ASN A 482 9.56 0.81 -17.76
N ARG A 483 8.63 0.68 -18.70
CA ARG A 483 8.78 1.22 -20.06
C ARG A 483 8.61 2.72 -20.05
N TYR A 484 9.28 3.39 -20.97
CA TYR A 484 9.21 4.82 -21.11
C TYR A 484 9.24 5.24 -22.58
N ASP A 485 8.65 6.41 -22.84
CA ASP A 485 8.75 7.14 -24.08
C ASP A 485 9.66 8.35 -23.88
N SER A 486 10.38 8.74 -24.92
CA SER A 486 11.19 9.95 -24.92
C SER A 486 10.70 10.93 -25.98
N ILE A 487 10.54 12.19 -25.60
CA ILE A 487 10.12 13.28 -26.50
C ILE A 487 11.23 14.33 -26.43
N MET A 488 11.67 14.80 -27.59
CA MET A 488 12.63 15.91 -27.64
C MET A 488 11.93 17.21 -27.23
N GLY A 489 12.41 17.82 -26.16
CA GLY A 489 11.94 19.13 -25.70
C GLY A 489 12.36 20.27 -26.65
N ARG A 490 11.77 21.43 -26.50
CA ARG A 490 12.10 22.63 -27.27
C ARG A 490 13.53 23.14 -27.03
N ASP A 491 14.11 22.77 -25.91
CA ASP A 491 15.49 23.06 -25.48
C ASP A 491 16.52 22.06 -25.97
N GLY A 492 16.10 21.07 -26.79
CA GLY A 492 16.96 20.00 -27.30
C GLY A 492 17.22 18.85 -26.31
N ASN A 493 16.70 18.92 -25.08
CA ASN A 493 16.82 17.86 -24.10
C ASN A 493 15.69 16.83 -24.25
N TYR A 494 15.96 15.57 -23.94
CA TYR A 494 14.93 14.53 -23.90
C TYR A 494 14.11 14.61 -22.62
N ILE A 495 12.79 14.67 -22.79
CA ILE A 495 11.81 14.54 -21.72
C ILE A 495 11.34 13.08 -21.71
N TYR A 496 11.59 12.38 -20.62
CA TYR A 496 11.17 11.00 -20.44
C TYR A 496 9.81 10.93 -19.75
N ARG A 497 8.93 10.04 -20.23
CA ARG A 497 7.62 9.78 -19.65
C ARG A 497 7.41 8.27 -19.58
N SER A 498 6.81 7.79 -18.49
CA SER A 498 6.35 6.40 -18.45
C SER A 498 5.23 6.19 -19.47
N THR A 499 5.19 5.04 -20.12
CA THR A 499 4.13 4.70 -21.08
C THR A 499 2.75 4.74 -20.41
N ALA A 500 1.67 4.91 -21.18
CA ALA A 500 0.31 4.93 -20.63
C ALA A 500 -0.06 3.61 -19.94
N PHE A 501 0.45 2.49 -20.46
CA PHE A 501 0.25 1.18 -19.88
C PHE A 501 1.16 0.97 -18.67
N ASN A 502 0.61 0.43 -17.57
CA ASN A 502 1.33 0.19 -16.33
C ASN A 502 1.67 -1.30 -16.17
N GLU A 503 2.81 -1.70 -16.67
CA GLU A 503 3.34 -3.07 -16.64
C GLU A 503 3.71 -3.58 -15.24
N LEU A 504 3.92 -2.66 -14.30
CA LEU A 504 4.18 -3.01 -12.89
C LEU A 504 2.91 -3.36 -12.12
N LYS A 505 1.75 -3.11 -12.72
CA LYS A 505 0.44 -3.35 -12.11
C LYS A 505 -0.43 -4.33 -12.89
N ILE A 506 -0.29 -4.41 -14.20
CA ILE A 506 -1.18 -5.20 -15.05
C ILE A 506 -0.36 -6.01 -16.06
N ASP A 507 -0.73 -7.28 -16.26
CA ASP A 507 -0.12 -8.12 -17.28
C ASP A 507 -0.48 -7.62 -18.69
N GLN A 508 0.52 -7.18 -19.44
CA GLN A 508 0.33 -6.60 -20.77
C GLN A 508 -0.13 -7.65 -21.78
N THR A 509 0.37 -8.86 -21.69
CA THR A 509 0.08 -9.92 -22.65
C THR A 509 -1.40 -10.30 -22.59
N LEU A 510 -1.92 -10.53 -21.39
CA LEU A 510 -3.33 -10.85 -21.18
C LEU A 510 -4.25 -9.67 -21.43
N ALA A 511 -3.83 -8.45 -21.07
CA ALA A 511 -4.61 -7.22 -21.29
C ALA A 511 -4.88 -6.92 -22.78
N GLN A 512 -4.03 -7.43 -23.67
CA GLN A 512 -4.17 -7.27 -25.12
C GLN A 512 -5.00 -8.39 -25.78
N MET A 513 -5.38 -9.43 -25.02
CA MET A 513 -6.15 -10.56 -25.54
C MET A 513 -7.65 -10.37 -25.29
N PRO A 514 -8.49 -10.37 -26.35
CA PRO A 514 -9.93 -10.25 -26.20
C PRO A 514 -10.52 -11.37 -25.31
N GLY A 515 -11.32 -10.97 -24.32
CA GLY A 515 -12.01 -11.92 -23.42
C GLY A 515 -11.16 -12.51 -22.30
N MET A 516 -9.87 -12.18 -22.21
CA MET A 516 -9.00 -12.57 -21.09
C MET A 516 -9.00 -11.48 -20.01
N GLN A 517 -9.08 -11.90 -18.75
CA GLN A 517 -8.86 -10.98 -17.63
C GLN A 517 -7.35 -10.87 -17.38
N PRO A 518 -6.79 -9.64 -17.34
CA PRO A 518 -5.38 -9.45 -17.07
C PRO A 518 -5.05 -9.81 -15.62
N LEU A 519 -3.87 -10.40 -15.41
CA LEU A 519 -3.31 -10.58 -14.08
C LEU A 519 -2.93 -9.21 -13.49
N VAL A 520 -3.16 -9.06 -12.20
CA VAL A 520 -2.78 -7.87 -11.42
C VAL A 520 -1.51 -8.19 -10.62
N TYR A 521 -0.63 -7.19 -10.52
CA TYR A 521 0.66 -7.26 -9.84
C TYR A 521 0.81 -6.16 -8.80
N GLY A 522 1.47 -6.49 -7.69
CA GLY A 522 1.77 -5.56 -6.58
C GLY A 522 3.19 -4.98 -6.61
N ASN A 523 3.84 -4.90 -7.77
CA ASN A 523 5.24 -4.46 -7.86
C ASN A 523 5.46 -3.02 -7.38
N GLN A 524 4.55 -2.12 -7.72
CA GLN A 524 4.63 -0.71 -7.31
C GLN A 524 4.46 -0.55 -5.81
N GLU A 525 3.40 -1.16 -5.28
CA GLU A 525 3.06 -1.12 -3.86
C GLU A 525 4.17 -1.80 -3.03
N PHE A 526 4.73 -2.89 -3.53
CA PHE A 526 5.86 -3.57 -2.89
C PHE A 526 7.09 -2.69 -2.78
N PHE A 527 7.50 -2.02 -3.87
CA PHE A 527 8.61 -1.08 -3.84
C PHE A 527 8.35 0.09 -2.88
N GLN A 528 7.15 0.67 -2.90
CA GLN A 528 6.79 1.76 -2.01
C GLN A 528 6.83 1.31 -0.55
N ASN A 529 6.30 0.12 -0.23
CA ASN A 529 6.35 -0.46 1.11
C ASN A 529 7.80 -0.75 1.55
N ILE A 530 8.68 -1.20 0.64
CA ILE A 530 10.11 -1.35 0.95
C ILE A 530 10.68 -0.02 1.41
N VAL A 531 10.50 1.05 0.63
CA VAL A 531 11.07 2.36 0.95
C VAL A 531 10.52 2.87 2.28
N ASP A 532 9.20 2.85 2.48
CA ASP A 532 8.56 3.34 3.70
C ASP A 532 9.04 2.56 4.94
N TYR A 533 9.12 1.22 4.87
CA TYR A 533 9.62 0.39 5.97
C TYR A 533 11.10 0.64 6.28
N MET A 534 11.91 0.71 5.23
CA MET A 534 13.35 0.95 5.38
C MET A 534 13.62 2.32 5.98
N MET A 535 12.84 3.33 5.62
CA MET A 535 12.96 4.69 6.15
C MET A 535 12.32 4.86 7.54
N GLY A 536 11.71 3.81 8.10
CA GLY A 536 11.12 3.80 9.44
C GLY A 536 9.73 4.41 9.50
N ASP A 537 9.05 4.52 8.37
CA ASP A 537 7.70 5.05 8.28
C ASP A 537 6.65 3.94 8.28
N ASN A 538 6.32 3.47 9.46
CA ASN A 538 5.36 2.38 9.63
C ASN A 538 3.90 2.87 9.63
N SER A 539 3.66 4.18 9.77
CA SER A 539 2.32 4.75 9.93
C SER A 539 1.38 4.49 8.74
N VAL A 540 1.96 4.32 7.54
CA VAL A 540 1.20 4.10 6.29
C VAL A 540 1.19 2.62 5.87
N LEU A 541 2.15 1.84 6.32
CA LEU A 541 2.26 0.41 5.95
C LEU A 541 1.08 -0.40 6.48
N ASP A 542 0.69 -0.16 7.73
CA ASP A 542 -0.46 -0.82 8.34
C ASP A 542 -1.77 -0.51 7.63
N LEU A 543 -1.90 0.69 7.09
CA LEU A 543 -3.07 1.13 6.33
C LEU A 543 -3.18 0.46 4.95
N ARG A 544 -2.08 0.40 4.20
CA ARG A 544 -2.07 -0.28 2.90
C ARG A 544 -2.32 -1.78 3.05
N SER A 545 -1.94 -2.33 4.20
CA SER A 545 -2.13 -3.75 4.50
C SER A 545 -3.49 -4.07 5.10
N LYS A 546 -4.33 -3.06 5.42
CA LYS A 546 -5.68 -3.25 5.94
C LYS A 546 -6.59 -3.72 4.80
N GLN A 547 -6.65 -5.03 4.61
CA GLN A 547 -7.58 -5.64 3.66
C GLN A 547 -8.97 -5.61 4.28
N ILE A 548 -9.90 -4.91 3.63
CA ILE A 548 -11.30 -4.99 3.97
C ILE A 548 -11.87 -6.16 3.18
N ASP A 549 -12.00 -7.31 3.81
CA ASP A 549 -12.70 -8.45 3.22
C ASP A 549 -14.17 -8.07 3.05
N ILE A 550 -14.52 -7.72 1.82
CA ILE A 550 -15.93 -7.55 1.45
C ILE A 550 -16.51 -8.97 1.38
N HIS A 551 -17.10 -9.41 2.47
CA HIS A 551 -17.91 -10.62 2.46
C HIS A 551 -19.12 -10.32 1.59
N ALA A 552 -19.00 -10.60 0.29
CA ALA A 552 -20.12 -10.51 -0.63
C ALA A 552 -21.23 -11.42 -0.10
N ILE A 553 -22.41 -10.85 0.10
CA ILE A 553 -23.57 -11.62 0.53
C ILE A 553 -23.81 -12.68 -0.56
N ASP A 554 -23.73 -13.94 -0.18
CA ASP A 554 -24.08 -15.06 -1.05
C ASP A 554 -25.55 -14.95 -1.45
N LYS A 555 -25.78 -14.47 -2.67
CA LYS A 555 -27.13 -14.19 -3.19
C LYS A 555 -28.00 -15.45 -3.26
N ASP A 556 -27.38 -16.61 -3.42
CA ASP A 556 -28.10 -17.88 -3.51
C ASP A 556 -28.50 -18.35 -2.11
N LYS A 557 -27.61 -18.23 -1.13
CA LYS A 557 -27.90 -18.51 0.28
C LYS A 557 -28.95 -17.56 0.86
N VAL A 558 -28.92 -16.28 0.49
CA VAL A 558 -29.96 -15.30 0.88
C VAL A 558 -31.32 -15.69 0.31
N LYS A 559 -31.41 -16.21 -0.91
CA LYS A 559 -32.70 -16.66 -1.50
C LYS A 559 -33.22 -17.92 -0.81
N GLU A 560 -32.36 -18.88 -0.51
CA GLU A 560 -32.75 -20.14 0.15
C GLU A 560 -33.18 -19.91 1.61
N GLU A 561 -32.48 -19.07 2.35
CA GLU A 561 -32.72 -18.87 3.80
C GLU A 561 -33.60 -17.64 4.12
N ALA A 562 -34.00 -16.85 3.11
CA ALA A 562 -34.79 -15.63 3.31
C ALA A 562 -36.08 -15.87 4.13
N GLY A 563 -36.76 -17.00 3.93
CA GLY A 563 -37.94 -17.39 4.67
C GLY A 563 -37.68 -17.56 6.17
N PHE A 564 -36.59 -18.28 6.50
CA PHE A 564 -36.17 -18.53 7.88
C PHE A 564 -35.86 -17.24 8.61
N TYR A 565 -35.01 -16.38 8.03
CA TYR A 565 -34.61 -15.12 8.67
C TYR A 565 -35.76 -14.11 8.79
N LYS A 566 -36.73 -14.10 7.84
CA LYS A 566 -37.93 -13.27 7.97
C LYS A 566 -38.78 -13.71 9.17
N VAL A 567 -39.02 -15.01 9.34
CA VAL A 567 -39.73 -15.56 10.48
C VAL A 567 -39.01 -15.29 11.79
N LEU A 568 -37.68 -15.52 11.82
CA LEU A 568 -36.85 -15.26 12.99
C LEU A 568 -36.94 -13.79 13.43
N ASN A 569 -36.81 -12.85 12.52
CA ASN A 569 -36.85 -11.41 12.81
C ASN A 569 -38.27 -10.94 13.27
N MET A 570 -39.32 -11.61 12.84
CA MET A 570 -40.69 -11.30 13.32
C MET A 570 -40.99 -11.92 14.69
N VAL A 571 -40.56 -13.17 14.93
CA VAL A 571 -40.90 -13.93 16.12
C VAL A 571 -40.00 -13.60 17.29
N LEU A 572 -38.71 -13.37 17.07
CA LEU A 572 -37.72 -13.14 18.13
C LEU A 572 -38.03 -11.91 19.00
N PRO A 573 -38.33 -10.72 18.47
CA PRO A 573 -38.70 -9.56 19.30
C PRO A 573 -39.95 -9.79 20.13
N GLY A 574 -40.99 -10.41 19.51
CA GLY A 574 -42.25 -10.73 20.20
C GLY A 574 -42.04 -11.73 21.35
N SER A 575 -41.26 -12.77 21.12
CA SER A 575 -40.94 -13.77 22.14
C SER A 575 -40.11 -13.19 23.30
N LEU A 576 -39.14 -12.31 23.04
CA LEU A 576 -38.39 -11.60 24.07
C LEU A 576 -39.28 -10.73 24.96
N ILE A 577 -40.22 -9.98 24.36
CA ILE A 577 -41.18 -9.17 25.12
C ILE A 577 -42.07 -10.06 25.99
N LEU A 578 -42.52 -11.19 25.47
CA LEU A 578 -43.39 -12.13 26.19
C LEU A 578 -42.62 -12.79 27.35
N ILE A 579 -41.39 -13.22 27.14
CA ILE A 579 -40.50 -13.77 28.19
C ILE A 579 -40.26 -12.71 29.27
N PHE A 580 -39.96 -11.47 28.90
CA PHE A 580 -39.79 -10.37 29.84
C PHE A 580 -41.05 -10.09 30.66
N ALA A 581 -42.23 -10.07 30.03
CA ALA A 581 -43.53 -9.89 30.70
C ALA A 581 -43.80 -11.03 31.71
N LEU A 582 -43.52 -12.27 31.32
CA LEU A 582 -43.68 -13.45 32.21
C LEU A 582 -42.72 -13.36 33.39
N LEU A 583 -41.46 -13.00 33.14
CA LEU A 583 -40.44 -12.85 34.19
C LEU A 583 -40.83 -11.74 35.18
N MET A 584 -41.26 -10.61 34.70
CA MET A 584 -41.75 -9.50 35.52
C MET A 584 -42.96 -9.89 36.34
N THR A 585 -43.91 -10.64 35.74
CA THR A 585 -45.10 -11.15 36.44
C THR A 585 -44.71 -12.15 37.54
N PHE A 586 -43.78 -13.04 37.25
CA PHE A 586 -43.24 -14.00 38.21
C PHE A 586 -42.51 -13.30 39.40
N LEU A 587 -41.64 -12.35 39.11
CA LEU A 587 -40.93 -11.55 40.10
C LEU A 587 -41.91 -10.73 40.98
N ARG A 588 -42.97 -10.13 40.37
CA ARG A 588 -44.02 -9.47 41.11
C ARG A 588 -44.77 -10.45 42.04
N LYS A 589 -45.23 -11.60 41.52
CA LYS A 589 -45.87 -12.63 42.34
C LYS A 589 -44.96 -13.04 43.53
N ARG A 590 -43.68 -13.33 43.32
CA ARG A 590 -42.74 -13.73 44.36
C ARG A 590 -42.53 -12.64 45.43
N LYS A 591 -42.52 -11.35 45.02
CA LYS A 591 -42.38 -10.21 45.94
C LYS A 591 -43.64 -9.95 46.79
N TYR A 592 -44.84 -10.19 46.23
CA TYR A 592 -46.10 -9.89 46.92
C TYR A 592 -46.75 -11.09 47.60
N THR A 593 -46.38 -12.34 47.31
CA THR A 593 -46.83 -13.53 48.01
C THR A 593 -45.91 -13.95 49.19
N ARG A 594 -44.73 -13.36 49.32
CA ARG A 594 -43.78 -13.62 50.43
C ARG A 594 -44.09 -12.76 51.68
N ASN A 595 -45.08 -11.89 51.64
CA ASN A 595 -45.49 -10.99 52.71
C ASN A 595 -46.95 -11.31 53.20
N LYS A 596 -47.36 -12.59 53.14
CA LYS A 596 -48.48 -13.09 53.90
C LYS A 596 -48.04 -14.15 54.90
#